data_bfbc0ed1f7e67f7521b544426c0da8bb
#
_entry.id   bfbc0ed1f7e67f7521b544426c0da8bb
#
_cell.length_a   1.000
_cell.length_b   1.000
_cell.length_c   1.000
_cell.angle_alpha   90.00
_cell.angle_beta   90.00
_cell.angle_gamma   90.00
#
_symmetry.space_group_name_H-M   'P 1'
#
loop_
_entity.id
_entity.type
_entity.pdbx_description
1 polymer ?
#
loop_
_entity_poly.entity_id
_entity_poly.type
_entity_poly.pdbx_seq_one_letter_code
_entity_poly.pdbx_strand_id
1 'polypeptide(L)' 'MMTLYEKIKALYPQITDHDFMTVITLQNDSDGKGDYIAKWEHPTLPRPTEEQLA' A
#
# COMPACT_ATOMS: atom_id res chain seq x y z
N MET A 1 -2.13 -13.93 8.44
CA MET A 1 -1.59 -13.44 7.18
C MET A 1 -1.77 -11.92 7.10
N MET A 2 -0.74 -11.19 6.70
CA MET A 2 -0.83 -9.73 6.62
C MET A 2 -1.50 -9.29 5.32
N THR A 3 -2.38 -8.29 5.43
CA THR A 3 -2.94 -7.64 4.26
C THR A 3 -1.91 -6.69 3.65
N LEU A 4 -2.13 -6.25 2.42
CA LEU A 4 -1.25 -5.25 1.80
C LEU A 4 -1.18 -3.97 2.64
N TYR A 5 -2.31 -3.53 3.19
CA TYR A 5 -2.37 -2.40 4.10
C TYR A 5 -1.40 -2.59 5.28
N GLU A 6 -1.47 -3.75 5.93
CA GLU A 6 -0.62 -4.04 7.07
C GLU A 6 0.87 -4.08 6.69
N LYS A 7 1.19 -4.63 5.52
CA LYS A 7 2.55 -4.68 5.04
C LYS A 7 3.12 -3.29 4.80
N ILE A 8 2.34 -2.40 4.22
CA ILE A 8 2.75 -1.02 3.98
C ILE A 8 2.93 -0.27 5.30
N LYS A 9 2.03 -0.49 6.25
CA LYS A 9 2.14 0.13 7.59
C LYS A 9 3.37 -0.36 8.33
N ALA A 10 3.74 -1.63 8.16
CA ALA A 10 4.94 -2.18 8.79
C ALA A 10 6.20 -1.58 8.17
N LEU A 11 6.19 -1.35 6.85
CA LEU A 11 7.32 -0.75 6.15
C LEU A 11 7.45 0.75 6.45
N TYR A 12 6.31 1.44 6.47
CA TYR A 12 6.24 2.89 6.74
C TYR A 12 5.28 3.17 7.90
N PRO A 13 5.73 3.00 9.15
CA PRO A 13 4.84 3.18 10.31
C PRO A 13 4.26 4.59 10.43
N GLN A 14 4.87 5.58 9.79
CA GLN A 14 4.39 6.95 9.82
C GLN A 14 3.18 7.21 8.92
N ILE A 15 2.86 6.29 8.01
CA ILE A 15 1.69 6.42 7.15
C ILE A 15 0.42 6.30 7.99
N THR A 16 -0.54 7.18 7.71
CA THR A 16 -1.84 7.19 8.42
C THR A 16 -2.95 6.68 7.52
N ASP A 17 -4.10 6.39 8.11
CA ASP A 17 -5.29 6.00 7.34
C ASP A 17 -5.71 7.10 6.37
N HIS A 18 -5.50 8.36 6.75
CA HIS A 18 -5.80 9.50 5.87
C HIS A 18 -4.99 9.42 4.57
N ASP A 19 -3.73 9.01 4.64
CA ASP A 19 -2.88 8.85 3.46
C ASP A 19 -3.46 7.80 2.52
N PHE A 20 -3.98 6.70 3.06
CA PHE A 20 -4.64 5.67 2.26
C PHE A 20 -5.95 6.14 1.63
N MET A 21 -6.52 7.22 2.13
CA MET A 21 -7.74 7.79 1.56
C MET A 21 -7.48 8.86 0.51
N THR A 22 -6.28 9.45 0.51
CA THR A 22 -5.99 10.62 -0.32
C THR A 22 -4.87 10.39 -1.34
N VAL A 23 -3.70 9.94 -0.90
CA VAL A 23 -2.53 9.85 -1.78
C VAL A 23 -2.19 8.42 -2.18
N ILE A 24 -2.74 7.44 -1.50
CA ILE A 24 -2.50 6.03 -1.78
C ILE A 24 -3.84 5.35 -2.07
N THR A 25 -3.91 4.59 -3.16
CA THR A 25 -5.09 3.78 -3.48
C THR A 25 -4.67 2.33 -3.61
N LEU A 26 -5.29 1.48 -2.81
CA LEU A 26 -5.14 0.03 -2.91
C LEU A 26 -6.37 -0.52 -3.60
N GLN A 27 -6.19 -1.51 -4.47
CA GLN A 27 -7.28 -2.07 -5.24
C GLN A 27 -7.16 -3.59 -5.34
N ASN A 28 -8.30 -4.25 -5.43
CA ASN A 28 -8.38 -5.68 -5.63
C ASN A 28 -9.42 -5.93 -6.73
N ASP A 29 -8.99 -6.49 -7.84
CA ASP A 29 -9.88 -6.73 -8.99
C ASP A 29 -10.57 -8.09 -8.93
N SER A 30 -10.43 -8.81 -7.83
CA SER A 30 -11.03 -10.13 -7.64
C SER A 30 -10.57 -11.16 -8.68
N ASP A 31 -9.33 -11.02 -9.15
CA ASP A 31 -8.74 -11.90 -10.17
C ASP A 31 -7.85 -12.99 -9.57
N GLY A 32 -7.86 -13.14 -8.24
CA GLY A 32 -7.04 -14.13 -7.54
C GLY A 32 -5.64 -13.67 -7.20
N LYS A 33 -5.26 -12.47 -7.61
CA LYS A 33 -3.91 -11.93 -7.34
C LYS A 33 -3.81 -11.10 -6.06
N GLY A 34 -4.96 -10.82 -5.43
CA GLY A 34 -5.01 -10.06 -4.20
C GLY A 34 -4.92 -8.55 -4.42
N ASP A 35 -4.65 -7.83 -3.34
CA ASP A 35 -4.58 -6.36 -3.38
C ASP A 35 -3.29 -5.88 -4.05
N TYR A 36 -3.38 -4.73 -4.70
CA TYR A 36 -2.20 -4.08 -5.26
C TYR A 36 -2.32 -2.56 -5.10
N ILE A 37 -1.19 -1.87 -5.24
CA ILE A 37 -1.15 -0.41 -5.18
C ILE A 37 -1.56 0.13 -6.55
N ALA A 38 -2.77 0.69 -6.63
CA ALA A 38 -3.27 1.30 -7.86
C ALA A 38 -2.75 2.72 -8.05
N LYS A 39 -2.44 3.40 -6.93
CA LYS A 39 -1.98 4.78 -6.95
C LYS A 39 -1.06 5.02 -5.77
N TRP A 40 0.04 5.72 -5.99
CA TRP A 40 0.97 6.14 -4.94
C TRP A 40 1.45 7.55 -5.22
N GLU A 41 0.94 8.51 -4.47
CA GLU A 41 1.29 9.93 -4.63
C GLU A 41 1.81 10.54 -3.33
N HIS A 42 2.36 9.70 -2.44
CA HIS A 42 2.88 10.19 -1.17
C HIS A 42 4.05 11.16 -1.43
N PRO A 43 4.03 12.36 -0.82
CA PRO A 43 5.01 13.40 -1.13
C PRO A 43 6.42 13.11 -0.64
N THR A 44 6.60 12.29 0.38
CA THR A 44 7.89 12.07 1.01
C THR A 44 8.38 10.62 0.97
N LEU A 45 7.48 9.66 0.77
CA LEU A 45 7.82 8.24 0.78
C LEU A 45 7.73 7.65 -0.63
N PRO A 46 8.78 6.94 -1.08
CA PRO A 46 8.73 6.32 -2.42
C PRO A 46 7.81 5.10 -2.42
N ARG A 47 7.25 4.79 -3.58
CA ARG A 47 6.42 3.61 -3.74
C ARG A 47 7.22 2.36 -3.39
N PRO A 48 6.70 1.50 -2.49
CA PRO A 48 7.40 0.27 -2.14
C PRO A 48 7.42 -0.70 -3.32
N THR A 49 8.50 -1.47 -3.42
CA THR A 49 8.61 -2.50 -4.44
C THR A 49 7.89 -3.76 -3.99
N GLU A 50 7.64 -4.67 -4.93
CA GLU A 50 7.04 -5.95 -4.60
C GLU A 50 7.93 -6.74 -3.63
N GLU A 51 9.23 -6.63 -3.76
CA GLU A 51 10.18 -7.29 -2.86
C GLU A 51 10.04 -6.80 -1.43
N GLN A 52 9.82 -5.49 -1.26
CA GLN A 52 9.63 -4.91 0.07
C GLN A 52 8.33 -5.34 0.71
N LEU A 53 7.34 -5.68 -0.09
CA LEU A 53 6.01 -6.08 0.38
C LEU A 53 5.82 -7.60 0.43
N ALA A 54 6.80 -8.33 0.01
CA ALA A 54 6.72 -9.79 -0.03
C ALA A 54 6.67 -10.40 1.39
#